data_526d54d6fcaa212431f087ce88497991
#
_entry.id   526d54d6fcaa212431f087ce88497991
#
_cell.length_a   1.000
_cell.length_b   1.000
_cell.length_c   1.000
_cell.angle_alpha   90.00
_cell.angle_beta   90.00
_cell.angle_gamma   90.00
#
_symmetry.space_group_name_H-M   'P 1'
#
loop_
_entity.id
_entity.type
_entity.pdbx_description
1 polymer ?
#
loop_
_entity_poly.entity_id
_entity_poly.type
_entity_poly.pdbx_seq_one_letter_code
_entity_poly.pdbx_strand_id
1 'polypeptide(L)'
;MNHIGTREIATERLTLRRFEIEDAENMFYNWANDPEVTKYLTWPAHESVDTTETILKEWISKYDEKDFYQWAIELNDLEQPIGTISAIKTDERVESVEIGYCIGKRFWNNGYMTEALTAIIRFFINEVGAGRVWARHDTENPNSGKVMAAAGMDYEGTLRHAGLNNQGICDEAVYAKVRSAALDEEPEEETPEPQAVTTKVMGEDGVMRNVISDETMEYVGILAKLELSPEEAEAAKKDMADMLDYIDKLEELDTSGIEPMSHVFPVNNVFRDDVVTNGDGSEATLANAPVKKDGGFKVPKTIGE
;
A
#
# COMPACT_ATOMS: atom_id res chain seq x y z
N MET A 1 -6.65 -21.53 12.91
CA MET A 1 -6.30 -20.14 13.34
C MET A 1 -6.59 -19.97 14.83
N ASN A 2 -5.88 -19.07 15.51
CA ASN A 2 -6.14 -18.76 16.93
C ASN A 2 -6.91 -17.45 17.04
N HIS A 3 -8.23 -17.51 17.02
CA HIS A 3 -9.07 -16.32 17.07
C HIS A 3 -9.01 -15.61 18.41
N ILE A 4 -8.74 -14.31 18.39
CA ILE A 4 -8.56 -13.47 19.58
C ILE A 4 -9.51 -12.26 19.60
N GLY A 5 -10.40 -12.15 18.62
CA GLY A 5 -11.37 -11.07 18.49
C GLY A 5 -10.76 -9.73 18.08
N THR A 6 -11.63 -8.75 17.94
CA THR A 6 -11.21 -7.37 17.64
C THR A 6 -10.41 -6.79 18.80
N ARG A 7 -9.13 -6.52 18.57
CA ARG A 7 -8.21 -5.83 19.50
C ARG A 7 -7.82 -4.48 18.96
N GLU A 8 -7.43 -3.59 19.84
CA GLU A 8 -6.88 -2.29 19.43
C GLU A 8 -5.49 -2.49 18.79
N ILE A 9 -5.27 -1.80 17.69
CA ILE A 9 -4.01 -1.80 16.96
C ILE A 9 -3.65 -0.34 16.67
N ALA A 10 -2.56 0.14 17.27
CA ALA A 10 -2.03 1.47 17.01
C ALA A 10 -1.05 1.41 15.82
N THR A 11 -1.12 2.42 14.97
CA THR A 11 -0.18 2.67 13.86
C THR A 11 0.41 4.07 13.98
N GLU A 12 1.14 4.54 13.00
CA GLU A 12 1.75 5.87 13.04
C GLU A 12 0.71 7.00 13.15
N ARG A 13 -0.38 6.90 12.38
CA ARG A 13 -1.40 7.96 12.28
C ARG A 13 -2.80 7.51 12.69
N LEU A 14 -3.01 6.21 12.89
CA LEU A 14 -4.33 5.64 13.11
C LEU A 14 -4.36 4.77 14.37
N THR A 15 -5.55 4.74 14.98
CA THR A 15 -5.93 3.74 15.98
C THR A 15 -7.07 2.90 15.41
N LEU A 16 -6.83 1.60 15.23
CA LEU A 16 -7.86 0.64 14.85
C LEU A 16 -8.47 0.10 16.13
N ARG A 17 -9.70 0.47 16.45
CA ARG A 17 -10.36 0.15 17.72
C ARG A 17 -11.75 -0.44 17.50
N ARG A 18 -12.35 -0.97 18.55
CA ARG A 18 -13.76 -1.33 18.52
C ARG A 18 -14.63 -0.08 18.32
N PHE A 19 -15.75 -0.25 17.63
CA PHE A 19 -16.75 0.82 17.57
C PHE A 19 -17.43 0.98 18.92
N GLU A 20 -17.80 2.22 19.19
CA GLU A 20 -18.67 2.64 20.28
C GLU A 20 -19.98 3.21 19.72
N ILE A 21 -21.01 3.31 20.52
CA ILE A 21 -22.31 3.80 20.02
C ILE A 21 -22.24 5.29 19.65
N GLU A 22 -21.37 6.01 20.33
CA GLU A 22 -21.07 7.42 20.11
C GLU A 22 -20.43 7.70 18.72
N ASP A 23 -19.90 6.66 18.09
CA ASP A 23 -19.35 6.77 16.72
C ASP A 23 -20.43 6.92 15.64
N ALA A 24 -21.70 6.73 15.97
CA ALA A 24 -22.79 6.67 15.01
C ALA A 24 -22.88 7.92 14.11
N GLU A 25 -22.81 9.11 14.69
CA GLU A 25 -22.85 10.36 13.93
C GLU A 25 -21.61 10.50 13.04
N ASN A 26 -20.42 10.23 13.58
CA ASN A 26 -19.17 10.29 12.81
C ASN A 26 -19.18 9.27 11.67
N MET A 27 -19.60 8.05 11.92
CA MET A 27 -19.77 7.01 10.89
C MET A 27 -20.71 7.47 9.80
N PHE A 28 -21.88 7.97 10.18
CA PHE A 28 -22.91 8.42 9.24
C PHE A 28 -22.37 9.55 8.35
N TYR A 29 -21.88 10.64 8.94
CA TYR A 29 -21.46 11.82 8.19
C TYR A 29 -20.11 11.66 7.48
N ASN A 30 -19.22 10.81 7.97
CA ASN A 30 -17.90 10.66 7.37
C ASN A 30 -17.90 9.74 6.14
N TRP A 31 -18.76 8.69 6.11
CA TRP A 31 -18.77 7.76 4.97
C TRP A 31 -20.10 7.02 4.73
N ALA A 32 -20.89 6.68 5.78
CA ALA A 32 -21.98 5.73 5.60
C ALA A 32 -23.17 6.29 4.81
N ASN A 33 -23.39 7.62 4.84
CA ASN A 33 -24.44 8.29 4.06
C ASN A 33 -24.00 8.73 2.66
N ASP A 34 -22.71 8.54 2.28
CA ASP A 34 -22.20 9.02 1.01
C ASP A 34 -22.37 7.97 -0.10
N PRO A 35 -23.22 8.25 -1.13
CA PRO A 35 -23.41 7.33 -2.26
C PRO A 35 -22.15 7.09 -3.10
N GLU A 36 -21.16 8.00 -3.08
CA GLU A 36 -19.89 7.77 -3.78
C GLU A 36 -18.99 6.79 -3.04
N VAL A 37 -19.02 6.82 -1.70
CA VAL A 37 -18.29 5.85 -0.89
C VAL A 37 -18.93 4.47 -0.99
N THR A 38 -20.26 4.41 -0.93
CA THR A 38 -20.99 3.15 -0.97
C THR A 38 -21.17 2.57 -2.37
N LYS A 39 -20.81 3.31 -3.41
CA LYS A 39 -21.02 2.95 -4.83
C LYS A 39 -20.64 1.50 -5.16
N TYR A 40 -19.49 1.04 -4.68
CA TYR A 40 -18.95 -0.30 -4.94
C TYR A 40 -19.08 -1.25 -3.75
N LEU A 41 -19.87 -0.87 -2.72
CA LEU A 41 -20.14 -1.71 -1.56
C LEU A 41 -21.40 -2.55 -1.77
N THR A 42 -21.56 -3.58 -0.94
CA THR A 42 -22.73 -4.48 -0.98
C THR A 42 -23.94 -3.95 -0.22
N TRP A 43 -23.78 -2.84 0.49
CA TRP A 43 -24.82 -2.17 1.25
C TRP A 43 -25.02 -0.72 0.76
N PRO A 44 -26.27 -0.21 0.72
CA PRO A 44 -26.58 1.13 0.25
C PRO A 44 -26.16 2.20 1.27
N ALA A 45 -26.07 3.46 0.82
CA ALA A 45 -25.90 4.58 1.74
C ALA A 45 -26.98 4.58 2.83
N HIS A 46 -26.59 4.85 4.07
CA HIS A 46 -27.51 4.93 5.19
C HIS A 46 -28.42 6.16 5.04
N GLU A 47 -29.70 6.01 5.33
CA GLU A 47 -30.66 7.08 5.19
C GLU A 47 -30.71 8.00 6.43
N SER A 48 -30.29 7.51 7.59
CA SER A 48 -30.31 8.24 8.85
C SER A 48 -29.23 7.76 9.83
N VAL A 49 -28.95 8.56 10.84
CA VAL A 49 -28.08 8.19 11.97
C VAL A 49 -28.66 6.98 12.71
N ASP A 50 -29.99 6.89 12.84
CA ASP A 50 -30.66 5.74 13.51
C ASP A 50 -30.34 4.41 12.80
N THR A 51 -30.23 4.43 11.45
CA THR A 51 -29.80 3.26 10.68
C THR A 51 -28.36 2.86 11.08
N THR A 52 -27.49 3.84 11.15
CA THR A 52 -26.09 3.63 11.55
C THR A 52 -25.98 3.10 12.99
N GLU A 53 -26.73 3.69 13.91
CA GLU A 53 -26.79 3.20 15.30
C GLU A 53 -27.26 1.73 15.40
N THR A 54 -28.23 1.35 14.58
CA THR A 54 -28.73 -0.04 14.57
C THR A 54 -27.63 -1.00 14.15
N ILE A 55 -26.85 -0.66 13.13
CA ILE A 55 -25.71 -1.47 12.69
C ILE A 55 -24.61 -1.51 13.76
N LEU A 56 -24.28 -0.37 14.39
CA LEU A 56 -23.30 -0.33 15.46
C LEU A 56 -23.71 -1.17 16.67
N LYS A 57 -24.99 -1.13 17.08
CA LYS A 57 -25.52 -1.98 18.16
C LYS A 57 -25.34 -3.46 17.85
N GLU A 58 -25.55 -3.86 16.59
CA GLU A 58 -25.31 -5.24 16.16
C GLU A 58 -23.81 -5.60 16.26
N TRP A 59 -22.91 -4.77 15.76
CA TRP A 59 -21.46 -5.03 15.82
C TRP A 59 -20.95 -5.06 17.27
N ILE A 60 -21.37 -4.10 18.10
CA ILE A 60 -20.96 -4.00 19.50
C ILE A 60 -21.39 -5.26 20.27
N SER A 61 -22.59 -5.81 19.99
CA SER A 61 -23.07 -7.01 20.64
C SER A 61 -22.25 -8.28 20.34
N LYS A 62 -21.46 -8.26 19.25
CA LYS A 62 -20.63 -9.39 18.80
C LYS A 62 -19.17 -9.31 19.24
N TYR A 63 -18.72 -8.24 19.89
CA TYR A 63 -17.31 -8.10 20.27
C TYR A 63 -16.79 -9.09 21.31
N ASP A 64 -17.68 -9.84 21.97
CA ASP A 64 -17.30 -10.94 22.85
C ASP A 64 -17.01 -12.25 22.08
N GLU A 65 -17.40 -12.32 20.79
CA GLU A 65 -17.09 -13.43 19.91
C GLU A 65 -15.64 -13.31 19.42
N LYS A 66 -14.86 -14.38 19.64
CA LYS A 66 -13.42 -14.34 19.32
C LYS A 66 -13.11 -14.34 17.81
N ASP A 67 -14.05 -14.78 16.99
CA ASP A 67 -13.96 -14.83 15.53
C ASP A 67 -14.64 -13.62 14.85
N PHE A 68 -15.15 -12.68 15.64
CA PHE A 68 -15.69 -11.42 15.12
C PHE A 68 -14.63 -10.31 15.07
N TYR A 69 -14.43 -9.76 13.88
CA TYR A 69 -13.41 -8.77 13.61
C TYR A 69 -13.97 -7.57 12.86
N GLN A 70 -14.14 -6.46 13.55
CA GLN A 70 -14.68 -5.23 13.02
C GLN A 70 -14.02 -4.03 13.70
N TRP A 71 -13.31 -3.20 12.96
CA TRP A 71 -12.60 -2.03 13.49
C TRP A 71 -13.15 -0.72 12.92
N ALA A 72 -13.28 0.26 13.80
CA ALA A 72 -13.25 1.66 13.44
C ALA A 72 -11.81 2.04 13.11
N ILE A 73 -11.61 2.77 12.02
CA ILE A 73 -10.34 3.40 11.70
C ILE A 73 -10.40 4.83 12.23
N GLU A 74 -9.80 5.08 13.38
CA GLU A 74 -9.73 6.40 13.98
C GLU A 74 -8.48 7.12 13.52
N LEU A 75 -8.62 8.38 13.10
CA LEU A 75 -7.48 9.25 12.79
C LEU A 75 -7.05 9.99 14.05
N ASN A 76 -5.83 9.73 14.52
CA ASN A 76 -5.34 10.20 15.82
C ASN A 76 -5.44 11.72 15.97
N ASP A 77 -5.14 12.49 14.92
CA ASP A 77 -5.21 13.95 14.93
C ASP A 77 -6.63 14.51 15.08
N LEU A 78 -7.65 13.73 14.71
CA LEU A 78 -9.06 14.17 14.77
C LEU A 78 -9.84 13.51 15.91
N GLU A 79 -9.30 12.42 16.49
CA GLU A 79 -9.99 11.61 17.50
C GLU A 79 -11.39 11.18 17.02
N GLN A 80 -11.51 10.84 15.72
CA GLN A 80 -12.77 10.47 15.06
C GLN A 80 -12.57 9.31 14.10
N PRO A 81 -13.54 8.38 14.02
CA PRO A 81 -13.53 7.35 12.99
C PRO A 81 -13.70 7.96 11.60
N ILE A 82 -12.84 7.58 10.69
CA ILE A 82 -12.81 8.04 9.30
C ILE A 82 -13.19 6.93 8.31
N GLY A 83 -13.34 5.70 8.78
CA GLY A 83 -13.64 4.54 7.97
C GLY A 83 -13.74 3.27 8.82
N THR A 84 -13.82 2.15 8.16
CA THR A 84 -13.91 0.82 8.78
C THR A 84 -13.12 -0.23 8.01
N ILE A 85 -12.63 -1.24 8.73
CA ILE A 85 -11.98 -2.42 8.18
C ILE A 85 -12.42 -3.66 8.98
N SER A 86 -12.67 -4.79 8.31
CA SER A 86 -13.22 -5.98 8.95
C SER A 86 -12.79 -7.27 8.27
N ALA A 87 -12.86 -8.40 8.99
CA ALA A 87 -12.87 -9.71 8.36
C ALA A 87 -14.31 -10.05 7.97
N ILE A 88 -14.57 -10.07 6.65
CA ILE A 88 -15.89 -10.40 6.09
C ILE A 88 -16.17 -11.89 6.23
N LYS A 89 -15.13 -12.71 6.07
CA LYS A 89 -15.22 -14.17 6.09
C LYS A 89 -13.93 -14.78 6.58
N THR A 90 -14.06 -15.83 7.38
CA THR A 90 -12.97 -16.70 7.80
C THR A 90 -13.24 -18.13 7.34
N ASP A 91 -12.22 -18.87 6.90
CA ASP A 91 -12.30 -20.30 6.58
C ASP A 91 -11.14 -21.04 7.27
N GLU A 92 -11.48 -21.72 8.37
CA GLU A 92 -10.52 -22.47 9.19
C GLU A 92 -9.82 -23.61 8.45
N ARG A 93 -10.48 -24.18 7.45
CA ARG A 93 -9.97 -25.37 6.73
C ARG A 93 -8.75 -25.04 5.87
N VAL A 94 -8.65 -23.79 5.44
CA VAL A 94 -7.58 -23.27 4.59
C VAL A 94 -6.89 -22.05 5.22
N GLU A 95 -7.16 -21.80 6.51
CA GLU A 95 -6.60 -20.69 7.31
C GLU A 95 -6.68 -19.34 6.60
N SER A 96 -7.83 -19.07 5.98
CA SER A 96 -8.02 -17.93 5.08
C SER A 96 -8.96 -16.88 5.68
N VAL A 97 -8.61 -15.60 5.52
CA VAL A 97 -9.39 -14.45 5.99
C VAL A 97 -9.63 -13.49 4.83
N GLU A 98 -10.90 -13.17 4.57
CA GLU A 98 -11.31 -12.15 3.61
C GLU A 98 -11.49 -10.81 4.32
N ILE A 99 -10.82 -9.77 3.84
CA ILE A 99 -10.87 -8.41 4.39
C ILE A 99 -11.73 -7.51 3.53
N GLY A 100 -12.62 -6.76 4.19
CA GLY A 100 -13.38 -5.66 3.60
C GLY A 100 -13.11 -4.35 4.31
N TYR A 101 -13.15 -3.26 3.55
CA TYR A 101 -12.90 -1.93 4.09
C TYR A 101 -13.60 -0.83 3.29
N CYS A 102 -13.85 0.29 3.95
CA CYS A 102 -14.19 1.55 3.32
C CYS A 102 -13.70 2.73 4.15
N ILE A 103 -13.52 3.86 3.52
CA ILE A 103 -13.07 5.11 4.15
C ILE A 103 -13.78 6.30 3.52
N GLY A 104 -14.08 7.31 4.32
CA GLY A 104 -14.74 8.51 3.89
C GLY A 104 -14.01 9.23 2.76
N LYS A 105 -14.74 9.77 1.80
CA LYS A 105 -14.21 10.42 0.59
C LYS A 105 -13.18 11.50 0.87
N ARG A 106 -13.40 12.33 1.90
CA ARG A 106 -12.49 13.42 2.28
C ARG A 106 -11.12 12.93 2.75
N PHE A 107 -10.99 11.61 3.07
CA PHE A 107 -9.76 10.99 3.54
C PHE A 107 -9.06 10.16 2.47
N TRP A 108 -9.58 10.12 1.23
CA TRP A 108 -8.95 9.42 0.13
C TRP A 108 -7.59 10.01 -0.24
N ASN A 109 -6.73 9.19 -0.84
CA ASN A 109 -5.40 9.56 -1.33
C ASN A 109 -4.39 10.04 -0.27
N ASN A 110 -4.66 9.79 1.02
CA ASN A 110 -3.74 10.11 2.13
C ASN A 110 -2.94 8.89 2.63
N GLY A 111 -3.15 7.72 2.05
CA GLY A 111 -2.47 6.49 2.46
C GLY A 111 -3.05 5.82 3.71
N TYR A 112 -4.04 6.40 4.38
CA TYR A 112 -4.63 5.85 5.60
C TYR A 112 -5.15 4.43 5.44
N MET A 113 -5.87 4.12 4.37
CA MET A 113 -6.38 2.78 4.15
C MET A 113 -5.26 1.76 3.89
N THR A 114 -4.18 2.14 3.22
CA THR A 114 -2.99 1.29 3.04
C THR A 114 -2.34 0.98 4.38
N GLU A 115 -2.19 1.98 5.25
CA GLU A 115 -1.65 1.84 6.60
C GLU A 115 -2.51 0.89 7.45
N ALA A 116 -3.84 1.10 7.46
CA ALA A 116 -4.78 0.23 8.17
C ALA A 116 -4.74 -1.21 7.66
N LEU A 117 -4.80 -1.42 6.33
CA LEU A 117 -4.78 -2.75 5.73
C LEU A 117 -3.45 -3.47 6.00
N THR A 118 -2.32 -2.77 5.95
CA THR A 118 -1.01 -3.35 6.30
C THR A 118 -0.99 -3.84 7.75
N ALA A 119 -1.51 -3.06 8.69
CA ALA A 119 -1.59 -3.45 10.10
C ALA A 119 -2.50 -4.68 10.29
N ILE A 120 -3.64 -4.73 9.62
CA ILE A 120 -4.58 -5.86 9.69
C ILE A 120 -3.99 -7.14 9.06
N ILE A 121 -3.26 -7.04 7.95
CA ILE A 121 -2.56 -8.20 7.37
C ILE A 121 -1.57 -8.78 8.38
N ARG A 122 -0.75 -7.92 9.01
CA ARG A 122 0.21 -8.36 10.04
C ARG A 122 -0.48 -8.99 11.23
N PHE A 123 -1.57 -8.41 11.72
CA PHE A 123 -2.36 -8.95 12.81
C PHE A 123 -2.88 -10.35 12.50
N PHE A 124 -3.48 -10.57 11.34
CA PHE A 124 -4.02 -11.88 10.99
C PHE A 124 -2.93 -12.93 10.78
N ILE A 125 -1.82 -12.57 10.13
CA ILE A 125 -0.73 -13.51 9.90
C ILE A 125 0.01 -13.86 11.19
N ASN A 126 0.38 -12.86 12.00
CA ASN A 126 1.30 -13.07 13.12
C ASN A 126 0.57 -13.43 14.42
N GLU A 127 -0.59 -12.85 14.69
CA GLU A 127 -1.29 -13.05 15.97
C GLU A 127 -2.40 -14.08 15.87
N VAL A 128 -3.19 -14.07 14.78
CA VAL A 128 -4.26 -15.05 14.57
C VAL A 128 -3.74 -16.33 13.91
N GLY A 129 -2.62 -16.25 13.19
CA GLY A 129 -2.03 -17.40 12.51
C GLY A 129 -2.73 -17.75 11.20
N ALA A 130 -3.27 -16.75 10.50
CA ALA A 130 -3.84 -16.96 9.18
C ALA A 130 -2.75 -17.36 8.18
N GLY A 131 -3.00 -18.38 7.37
CA GLY A 131 -2.15 -18.78 6.25
C GLY A 131 -2.32 -17.85 5.04
N ARG A 132 -3.47 -17.18 4.94
CA ARG A 132 -3.83 -16.33 3.82
C ARG A 132 -4.76 -15.18 4.26
N VAL A 133 -4.40 -13.97 3.91
CA VAL A 133 -5.27 -12.79 4.02
C VAL A 133 -5.52 -12.28 2.61
N TRP A 134 -6.79 -12.10 2.24
CA TRP A 134 -7.16 -11.71 0.89
C TRP A 134 -8.29 -10.69 0.88
N ALA A 135 -8.41 -9.98 -0.23
CA ALA A 135 -9.47 -9.01 -0.46
C ALA A 135 -9.81 -8.96 -1.95
N ARG A 136 -10.97 -8.42 -2.27
CA ARG A 136 -11.41 -8.23 -3.64
C ARG A 136 -12.03 -6.86 -3.83
N HIS A 137 -12.06 -6.40 -5.07
CA HIS A 137 -12.71 -5.16 -5.43
C HIS A 137 -13.34 -5.25 -6.82
N ASP A 138 -14.37 -4.47 -7.06
CA ASP A 138 -14.91 -4.24 -8.40
C ASP A 138 -13.81 -3.66 -9.32
N THR A 139 -13.64 -4.21 -10.51
CA THR A 139 -12.65 -3.73 -11.48
C THR A 139 -12.81 -2.27 -11.87
N GLU A 140 -14.03 -1.74 -11.75
CA GLU A 140 -14.34 -0.31 -11.93
C GLU A 140 -13.92 0.58 -10.73
N ASN A 141 -13.40 -0.03 -9.65
CA ASN A 141 -12.81 0.65 -8.49
C ASN A 141 -11.29 0.43 -8.39
N PRO A 142 -10.49 0.92 -9.34
CA PRO A 142 -9.05 0.64 -9.37
C PRO A 142 -8.29 1.20 -8.16
N ASN A 143 -8.85 2.16 -7.43
CA ASN A 143 -8.19 2.71 -6.25
C ASN A 143 -8.15 1.71 -5.09
N SER A 144 -9.16 0.85 -4.95
CA SER A 144 -9.12 -0.25 -3.96
C SER A 144 -7.98 -1.24 -4.27
N GLY A 145 -7.79 -1.59 -5.56
CA GLY A 145 -6.66 -2.43 -5.99
C GLY A 145 -5.30 -1.81 -5.70
N LYS A 146 -5.15 -0.49 -5.88
CA LYS A 146 -3.90 0.22 -5.52
C LYS A 146 -3.62 0.14 -4.02
N VAL A 147 -4.64 0.24 -3.17
CA VAL A 147 -4.49 0.07 -1.72
C VAL A 147 -4.01 -1.33 -1.39
N MET A 148 -4.61 -2.37 -1.98
CA MET A 148 -4.23 -3.77 -1.76
C MET A 148 -2.78 -4.03 -2.18
N ALA A 149 -2.40 -3.60 -3.38
CA ALA A 149 -1.03 -3.72 -3.87
C ALA A 149 -0.02 -2.98 -2.99
N ALA A 150 -0.33 -1.73 -2.58
CA ALA A 150 0.53 -0.94 -1.71
C ALA A 150 0.65 -1.51 -0.28
N ALA A 151 -0.35 -2.28 0.19
CA ALA A 151 -0.30 -3.01 1.45
C ALA A 151 0.47 -4.36 1.34
N GLY A 152 1.07 -4.65 0.18
CA GLY A 152 1.90 -5.83 -0.05
C GLY A 152 1.11 -7.09 -0.39
N MET A 153 -0.11 -6.96 -0.90
CA MET A 153 -0.88 -8.07 -1.44
C MET A 153 -0.54 -8.27 -2.93
N ASP A 154 -0.47 -9.52 -3.35
CA ASP A 154 -0.23 -9.91 -4.73
C ASP A 154 -1.55 -10.05 -5.49
N TYR A 155 -1.60 -9.55 -6.73
CA TYR A 155 -2.75 -9.75 -7.62
C TYR A 155 -2.81 -11.19 -8.11
N GLU A 156 -3.95 -11.86 -7.92
CA GLU A 156 -4.13 -13.28 -8.30
C GLU A 156 -5.01 -13.47 -9.55
N GLY A 157 -5.79 -12.49 -9.91
CA GLY A 157 -6.64 -12.58 -11.09
C GLY A 157 -7.96 -11.84 -10.97
N THR A 158 -8.74 -11.86 -12.07
CA THR A 158 -10.08 -11.27 -12.12
C THR A 158 -11.11 -12.37 -12.35
N LEU A 159 -12.10 -12.42 -11.49
CA LEU A 159 -13.28 -13.27 -11.59
C LEU A 159 -14.39 -12.51 -12.31
N ARG A 160 -14.90 -13.05 -13.42
CA ARG A 160 -15.97 -12.40 -14.18
C ARG A 160 -17.33 -12.69 -13.60
N HIS A 161 -18.20 -11.66 -13.53
CA HIS A 161 -19.55 -11.74 -12.99
C HIS A 161 -19.62 -12.42 -11.60
N ALA A 162 -18.63 -12.11 -10.74
CA ALA A 162 -18.44 -12.82 -9.47
C ALA A 162 -18.97 -12.01 -8.27
N GLY A 163 -19.20 -10.72 -8.43
CA GLY A 163 -19.67 -9.83 -7.39
C GLY A 163 -21.01 -9.20 -7.70
N LEU A 164 -21.61 -8.66 -6.64
CA LEU A 164 -22.79 -7.82 -6.67
C LEU A 164 -22.58 -6.65 -5.73
N ASN A 165 -22.76 -5.43 -6.25
CA ASN A 165 -22.69 -4.21 -5.47
C ASN A 165 -23.81 -3.25 -5.85
N ASN A 166 -23.77 -2.01 -5.38
CA ASN A 166 -24.80 -1.01 -5.68
C ASN A 166 -24.86 -0.57 -7.16
N GLN A 167 -23.90 -0.98 -7.98
CA GLN A 167 -23.90 -0.77 -9.43
C GLN A 167 -24.43 -2.01 -10.19
N GLY A 168 -24.71 -3.10 -9.51
CA GLY A 168 -25.15 -4.37 -10.09
C GLY A 168 -24.09 -5.45 -10.09
N ILE A 169 -24.20 -6.41 -11.02
CA ILE A 169 -23.24 -7.50 -11.17
C ILE A 169 -21.92 -6.94 -11.72
N CYS A 170 -20.82 -7.32 -11.10
CA CYS A 170 -19.49 -6.82 -11.44
C CYS A 170 -18.45 -7.93 -11.56
N ASP A 171 -17.34 -7.60 -12.20
CA ASP A 171 -16.12 -8.40 -12.20
C ASP A 171 -15.30 -8.03 -10.95
N GLU A 172 -14.68 -9.01 -10.31
CA GLU A 172 -13.92 -8.81 -9.08
C GLU A 172 -12.44 -9.16 -9.29
N ALA A 173 -11.57 -8.19 -9.06
CA ALA A 173 -10.14 -8.40 -8.97
C ALA A 173 -9.78 -8.87 -7.56
N VAL A 174 -9.01 -9.95 -7.46
CA VAL A 174 -8.63 -10.61 -6.21
C VAL A 174 -7.15 -10.37 -5.92
N TYR A 175 -6.88 -10.02 -4.69
CA TYR A 175 -5.53 -9.80 -4.15
C TYR A 175 -5.35 -10.60 -2.86
N ALA A 176 -4.16 -11.14 -2.62
CA ALA A 176 -3.88 -11.86 -1.39
C ALA A 176 -2.45 -11.66 -0.88
N LYS A 177 -2.29 -11.82 0.43
CA LYS A 177 -1.01 -12.05 1.09
C LYS A 177 -1.04 -13.43 1.69
N VAL A 178 -0.13 -14.30 1.26
CA VAL A 178 0.05 -15.65 1.80
C VAL A 178 1.20 -15.61 2.81
N ARG A 179 1.00 -16.28 3.96
CA ARG A 179 2.07 -16.48 4.94
C ARG A 179 3.17 -17.29 4.27
N SER A 180 4.38 -16.74 4.22
CA SER A 180 5.54 -17.43 3.69
C SER A 180 5.99 -18.50 4.70
N ALA A 181 6.24 -19.72 4.24
CA ALA A 181 6.80 -20.79 5.08
C ALA A 181 8.17 -20.47 5.69
N ALA A 182 8.83 -19.42 5.17
CA ALA A 182 10.07 -18.90 5.71
C ALA A 182 9.91 -18.11 7.02
N LEU A 183 8.66 -17.84 7.48
CA LEU A 183 8.40 -17.17 8.77
C LEU A 183 8.15 -18.16 9.92
N ASP A 184 8.08 -19.47 9.64
CA ASP A 184 7.89 -20.50 10.69
C ASP A 184 9.22 -21.03 11.24
N GLU A 185 10.36 -20.63 10.71
CA GLU A 185 11.68 -20.98 11.20
C GLU A 185 12.42 -19.71 11.66
N GLU A 186 12.52 -19.62 12.96
CA GLU A 186 13.29 -18.79 13.87
C GLU A 186 12.45 -17.76 14.65
N PRO A 187 12.63 -17.76 16.01
CA PRO A 187 12.33 -16.55 16.75
C PRO A 187 13.17 -15.44 16.13
N GLU A 188 12.58 -14.27 15.94
CA GLU A 188 13.36 -13.08 15.64
C GLU A 188 14.51 -13.03 16.64
N GLU A 189 15.69 -13.55 16.25
CA GLU A 189 16.89 -12.95 16.74
C GLU A 189 16.70 -11.49 16.37
N GLU A 190 16.60 -10.65 17.39
CA GLU A 190 16.75 -9.20 17.22
C GLU A 190 17.93 -9.06 16.25
N THR A 191 17.61 -8.75 14.98
CA THR A 191 18.63 -8.29 14.07
C THR A 191 19.21 -7.11 14.82
N PRO A 192 20.45 -7.17 15.28
CA PRO A 192 21.02 -6.05 16.00
C PRO A 192 20.78 -4.87 15.08
N GLU A 193 20.15 -3.82 15.60
CA GLU A 193 20.05 -2.53 14.90
C GLU A 193 21.42 -2.33 14.26
N PRO A 194 21.50 -2.09 12.95
CA PRO A 194 22.80 -2.01 12.29
C PRO A 194 23.63 -1.00 13.06
N GLN A 195 24.53 -1.51 13.90
CA GLN A 195 25.45 -0.66 14.64
C GLN A 195 26.24 0.08 13.59
N ALA A 196 25.99 1.38 13.51
CA ALA A 196 26.61 2.37 12.65
C ALA A 196 27.14 1.77 11.34
N VAL A 197 26.35 1.88 10.28
CA VAL A 197 26.62 1.39 8.91
C VAL A 197 28.03 1.78 8.40
N THR A 198 28.66 2.74 9.08
CA THR A 198 30.00 3.24 8.76
C THR A 198 30.84 3.42 10.03
N THR A 199 32.13 3.06 9.94
CA THR A 199 33.12 3.42 10.93
C THR A 199 33.91 4.61 10.39
N LYS A 200 33.99 5.71 11.15
CA LYS A 200 34.85 6.84 10.76
C LYS A 200 36.28 6.53 11.20
N VAL A 201 37.21 6.54 10.26
CA VAL A 201 38.63 6.28 10.48
C VAL A 201 39.44 7.54 10.14
N MET A 202 40.41 7.88 10.98
CA MET A 202 41.29 9.02 10.72
C MET A 202 42.34 8.62 9.69
N GLY A 203 42.36 9.32 8.55
CA GLY A 203 43.38 9.16 7.53
C GLY A 203 44.76 9.68 7.96
N GLU A 204 45.83 9.31 7.27
CA GLU A 204 47.19 9.81 7.52
C GLU A 204 47.32 11.33 7.38
N ASP A 205 46.40 11.95 6.67
CA ASP A 205 46.25 13.40 6.48
C ASP A 205 45.47 14.11 7.62
N GLY A 206 45.06 13.37 8.64
CA GLY A 206 44.29 13.86 9.79
C GLY A 206 42.81 14.14 9.49
N VAL A 207 42.29 13.71 8.34
CA VAL A 207 40.86 13.85 7.96
C VAL A 207 40.08 12.58 8.31
N MET A 208 38.95 12.74 8.96
CA MET A 208 38.02 11.63 9.23
C MET A 208 37.31 11.22 7.94
N ARG A 209 37.32 9.93 7.63
CA ARG A 209 36.65 9.37 6.44
C ARG A 209 35.76 8.23 6.84
N ASN A 210 34.62 8.11 6.14
CA ASN A 210 33.73 6.97 6.28
C ASN A 210 34.35 5.71 5.66
N VAL A 211 34.25 4.59 6.37
CA VAL A 211 34.70 3.27 5.88
C VAL A 211 33.52 2.32 5.97
N ILE A 212 33.20 1.66 4.86
CA ILE A 212 32.12 0.67 4.76
C ILE A 212 32.72 -0.73 4.92
N SER A 213 32.19 -1.52 5.87
CA SER A 213 32.65 -2.89 6.09
C SER A 213 32.16 -3.84 4.99
N ASP A 214 32.83 -4.99 4.87
CA ASP A 214 32.43 -6.09 3.97
C ASP A 214 31.00 -6.54 4.27
N GLU A 215 30.68 -6.70 5.56
CA GLU A 215 29.37 -7.12 6.04
C GLU A 215 28.26 -6.11 5.65
N THR A 216 28.55 -4.80 5.78
CA THR A 216 27.62 -3.76 5.34
C THR A 216 27.39 -3.82 3.84
N MET A 217 28.45 -4.04 3.04
CA MET A 217 28.35 -4.12 1.59
C MET A 217 27.55 -5.35 1.14
N GLU A 218 27.74 -6.48 1.78
CA GLU A 218 26.97 -7.70 1.54
C GLU A 218 25.48 -7.48 1.86
N TYR A 219 25.21 -6.86 3.02
CA TYR A 219 23.84 -6.53 3.43
C TYR A 219 23.14 -5.58 2.45
N VAL A 220 23.82 -4.53 1.99
CA VAL A 220 23.30 -3.59 0.97
C VAL A 220 23.06 -4.31 -0.35
N GLY A 221 23.94 -5.22 -0.76
CA GLY A 221 23.76 -6.05 -1.95
C GLY A 221 22.49 -6.90 -1.88
N ILE A 222 22.24 -7.54 -0.74
CA ILE A 222 21.04 -8.34 -0.48
C ILE A 222 19.78 -7.47 -0.56
N LEU A 223 19.75 -6.30 0.09
CA LEU A 223 18.62 -5.38 0.06
C LEU A 223 18.34 -4.84 -1.35
N ALA A 224 19.39 -4.53 -2.09
CA ALA A 224 19.28 -4.02 -3.47
C ALA A 224 19.03 -5.15 -4.48
N LYS A 225 19.05 -6.43 -4.07
CA LYS A 225 18.98 -7.63 -4.94
C LYS A 225 20.05 -7.62 -6.03
N LEU A 226 21.26 -7.21 -5.67
CA LEU A 226 22.42 -7.17 -6.55
C LEU A 226 23.43 -8.24 -6.13
N GLU A 227 23.90 -9.03 -7.10
CA GLU A 227 25.07 -9.88 -6.96
C GLU A 227 26.28 -9.13 -7.53
N LEU A 228 27.17 -8.69 -6.66
CA LEU A 228 28.38 -7.97 -7.03
C LEU A 228 29.58 -8.92 -7.03
N SER A 229 30.41 -8.83 -8.06
CA SER A 229 31.72 -9.47 -8.01
C SER A 229 32.62 -8.78 -6.94
N PRO A 230 33.70 -9.46 -6.43
CA PRO A 230 34.58 -8.85 -5.44
C PRO A 230 35.16 -7.50 -5.89
N GLU A 231 35.47 -7.34 -7.16
CA GLU A 231 36.00 -6.09 -7.73
C GLU A 231 34.96 -4.98 -7.76
N GLU A 232 33.69 -5.32 -8.10
CA GLU A 232 32.57 -4.38 -8.10
C GLU A 232 32.19 -3.97 -6.66
N ALA A 233 32.24 -4.89 -5.71
CA ALA A 233 31.97 -4.61 -4.31
C ALA A 233 33.00 -3.62 -3.72
N GLU A 234 34.29 -3.77 -4.03
CA GLU A 234 35.32 -2.83 -3.59
C GLU A 234 35.17 -1.43 -4.22
N ALA A 235 34.80 -1.37 -5.50
CA ALA A 235 34.50 -0.10 -6.15
C ALA A 235 33.27 0.58 -5.52
N ALA A 236 32.19 -0.17 -5.29
CA ALA A 236 30.98 0.34 -4.67
C ALA A 236 31.20 0.83 -3.23
N LYS A 237 32.01 0.13 -2.42
CA LYS A 237 32.36 0.59 -1.06
C LYS A 237 33.04 1.97 -1.10
N LYS A 238 33.99 2.15 -2.03
CA LYS A 238 34.66 3.43 -2.17
C LYS A 238 33.71 4.55 -2.57
N ASP A 239 32.86 4.31 -3.57
CA ASP A 239 31.91 5.31 -4.04
C ASP A 239 30.88 5.67 -2.96
N MET A 240 30.42 4.68 -2.17
CA MET A 240 29.52 4.92 -1.04
C MET A 240 30.22 5.70 0.08
N ALA A 241 31.48 5.39 0.40
CA ALA A 241 32.25 6.12 1.41
C ALA A 241 32.45 7.58 0.99
N ASP A 242 32.82 7.83 -0.25
CA ASP A 242 33.00 9.17 -0.81
C ASP A 242 31.67 9.98 -0.78
N MET A 243 30.53 9.30 -1.02
CA MET A 243 29.19 9.92 -0.96
C MET A 243 28.81 10.29 0.48
N LEU A 244 29.12 9.44 1.45
CA LEU A 244 28.84 9.70 2.87
C LEU A 244 29.73 10.85 3.40
N ASP A 245 31.00 10.90 2.98
CA ASP A 245 31.89 12.02 3.32
C ASP A 245 31.39 13.35 2.73
N TYR A 246 30.69 13.30 1.57
CA TYR A 246 30.04 14.48 1.00
C TYR A 246 28.79 14.89 1.78
N ILE A 247 28.00 13.93 2.24
CA ILE A 247 26.83 14.19 3.10
C ILE A 247 27.26 14.80 4.43
N ASP A 248 28.29 14.25 5.09
CA ASP A 248 28.85 14.83 6.32
C ASP A 248 29.20 16.32 6.15
N LYS A 249 29.77 16.71 5.00
CA LYS A 249 30.04 18.13 4.71
C LYS A 249 28.81 18.97 4.53
N LEU A 250 27.70 18.39 4.03
CA LEU A 250 26.43 19.11 3.92
C LEU A 250 25.76 19.31 5.30
N GLU A 251 25.95 18.34 6.21
CA GLU A 251 25.43 18.44 7.58
C GLU A 251 26.14 19.50 8.42
N GLU A 252 27.37 19.92 8.05
CA GLU A 252 28.06 21.04 8.70
C GLU A 252 27.37 22.39 8.43
N LEU A 253 26.46 22.47 7.44
CA LEU A 253 25.74 23.69 7.11
C LEU A 253 24.54 23.87 8.01
N ASP A 254 24.50 24.95 8.76
CA ASP A 254 23.30 25.35 9.52
C ASP A 254 22.20 25.82 8.58
N THR A 255 21.22 24.97 8.33
CA THR A 255 20.02 25.26 7.52
C THR A 255 18.81 25.65 8.36
N SER A 256 18.97 25.79 9.68
CA SER A 256 17.88 26.19 10.55
C SER A 256 17.39 27.59 10.18
N GLY A 257 16.13 27.67 9.73
CA GLY A 257 15.49 28.94 9.31
C GLY A 257 15.56 29.25 7.81
N ILE A 258 16.03 28.31 6.97
CA ILE A 258 15.99 28.43 5.51
C ILE A 258 14.81 27.63 4.98
N GLU A 259 13.88 28.30 4.25
CA GLU A 259 12.79 27.60 3.57
C GLU A 259 13.34 26.67 2.46
N PRO A 260 12.85 25.43 2.36
CA PRO A 260 13.23 24.52 1.26
C PRO A 260 12.92 25.14 -0.10
N MET A 261 13.92 25.25 -0.98
CA MET A 261 13.72 25.72 -2.35
C MET A 261 13.63 24.52 -3.31
N SER A 262 12.53 24.42 -4.04
CA SER A 262 12.39 23.44 -5.12
C SER A 262 13.05 23.90 -6.43
N HIS A 263 13.22 25.21 -6.62
CA HIS A 263 13.84 25.81 -7.82
C HIS A 263 14.59 27.11 -7.44
N VAL A 264 15.70 27.39 -8.12
CA VAL A 264 16.52 28.62 -7.93
C VAL A 264 15.74 29.91 -8.23
N PHE A 265 14.70 29.82 -9.05
CA PHE A 265 13.76 30.90 -9.33
C PHE A 265 12.33 30.42 -9.09
N PRO A 266 11.42 31.29 -8.59
CA PRO A 266 10.02 30.94 -8.44
C PRO A 266 9.41 30.69 -9.83
N VAL A 267 9.20 29.43 -10.18
CA VAL A 267 8.60 29.00 -11.43
C VAL A 267 7.16 28.61 -11.15
N ASN A 268 6.21 29.46 -11.59
CA ASN A 268 4.79 29.17 -11.51
C ASN A 268 4.25 28.86 -12.90
N ASN A 269 3.36 27.87 -13.00
CA ASN A 269 2.60 27.54 -14.21
C ASN A 269 3.48 27.23 -15.45
N VAL A 270 4.50 26.36 -15.27
CA VAL A 270 5.27 25.87 -16.42
C VAL A 270 4.43 24.83 -17.16
N PHE A 271 3.79 25.27 -18.24
CA PHE A 271 3.10 24.38 -19.17
C PHE A 271 4.07 23.99 -20.28
N ARG A 272 4.01 22.73 -20.66
CA ARG A 272 4.69 22.25 -21.86
C ARG A 272 3.78 22.53 -23.05
N ASP A 273 4.31 23.04 -24.16
CA ASP A 273 3.54 23.14 -25.39
C ASP A 273 3.09 21.74 -25.81
N ASP A 274 1.82 21.62 -26.19
CA ASP A 274 1.20 20.35 -26.62
C ASP A 274 1.67 19.99 -28.04
N VAL A 275 2.98 19.76 -28.18
CA VAL A 275 3.63 19.34 -29.42
C VAL A 275 4.00 17.88 -29.31
N VAL A 276 3.47 17.05 -30.18
CA VAL A 276 3.84 15.64 -30.28
C VAL A 276 5.29 15.53 -30.74
N THR A 277 6.21 15.28 -29.79
CA THR A 277 7.66 15.19 -30.05
C THR A 277 8.15 13.75 -30.21
N ASN A 278 7.32 12.74 -29.87
CA ASN A 278 7.68 11.32 -29.87
C ASN A 278 6.67 10.43 -30.61
N GLY A 279 5.98 11.01 -31.59
CA GLY A 279 5.23 10.20 -32.55
C GLY A 279 6.22 9.38 -33.38
N ASP A 280 5.97 8.08 -33.48
CA ASP A 280 6.81 7.11 -34.22
C ASP A 280 6.81 7.33 -35.74
N GLY A 281 6.05 8.31 -36.22
CA GLY A 281 5.77 8.52 -37.64
C GLY A 281 5.08 7.28 -38.19
N SER A 282 3.81 7.36 -38.51
CA SER A 282 3.01 6.23 -39.02
C SER A 282 3.66 5.50 -40.22
N GLU A 283 4.55 6.18 -40.95
CA GLU A 283 5.32 5.56 -42.05
C GLU A 283 6.32 4.50 -41.56
N ALA A 284 7.03 4.74 -40.44
CA ALA A 284 8.01 3.79 -39.92
C ALA A 284 7.30 2.55 -39.35
N THR A 285 6.23 2.73 -38.60
CA THR A 285 5.41 1.63 -38.08
C THR A 285 4.75 0.83 -39.18
N LEU A 286 4.21 1.51 -40.22
CA LEU A 286 3.60 0.87 -41.38
C LEU A 286 4.61 0.23 -42.33
N ALA A 287 5.91 0.54 -42.21
CA ALA A 287 6.94 -0.07 -43.05
C ALA A 287 6.95 -1.60 -42.94
N ASN A 288 6.65 -2.13 -41.75
CA ASN A 288 6.61 -3.57 -41.50
C ASN A 288 5.25 -4.22 -41.80
N ALA A 289 4.28 -3.49 -42.30
CA ALA A 289 2.96 -4.02 -42.63
C ALA A 289 2.98 -4.82 -43.94
N PRO A 290 2.51 -6.07 -44.01
CA PRO A 290 2.40 -6.87 -45.21
C PRO A 290 1.51 -6.22 -46.27
N VAL A 291 0.44 -5.55 -45.87
CA VAL A 291 -0.46 -4.79 -46.75
C VAL A 291 -0.95 -3.54 -46.01
N LYS A 292 -0.85 -2.38 -46.69
CA LYS A 292 -1.26 -1.06 -46.20
C LYS A 292 -2.47 -0.56 -46.97
N LYS A 293 -3.37 0.13 -46.29
CA LYS A 293 -4.47 0.85 -46.95
C LYS A 293 -4.83 2.08 -46.12
N ASP A 294 -4.93 3.26 -46.77
CA ASP A 294 -5.40 4.50 -46.18
C ASP A 294 -4.68 4.90 -44.88
N GLY A 295 -3.35 4.68 -44.80
CA GLY A 295 -2.56 5.04 -43.62
C GLY A 295 -2.69 4.06 -42.42
N GLY A 296 -3.26 2.86 -42.64
CA GLY A 296 -3.46 1.85 -41.65
C GLY A 296 -3.03 0.44 -42.08
N PHE A 297 -2.99 -0.49 -41.13
CA PHE A 297 -2.77 -1.92 -41.42
C PHE A 297 -4.02 -2.53 -42.05
N LYS A 298 -3.88 -3.20 -43.20
CA LYS A 298 -4.97 -3.99 -43.76
C LYS A 298 -4.93 -5.40 -43.19
N VAL A 299 -5.89 -5.75 -42.35
CA VAL A 299 -6.07 -7.11 -41.86
C VAL A 299 -6.94 -7.93 -42.82
N PRO A 300 -6.67 -9.25 -43.01
CA PRO A 300 -7.53 -10.13 -43.77
C PRO A 300 -8.95 -10.14 -43.18
N LYS A 301 -9.95 -10.23 -44.07
CA LYS A 301 -11.34 -10.38 -43.66
C LYS A 301 -11.43 -11.71 -42.90
N THR A 302 -11.75 -11.69 -41.59
CA THR A 302 -12.13 -12.88 -40.85
C THR A 302 -13.37 -13.48 -41.53
N ILE A 303 -13.29 -14.73 -41.92
CA ILE A 303 -14.42 -15.47 -42.47
C ILE A 303 -15.40 -15.66 -41.32
N GLY A 304 -16.51 -14.96 -41.37
CA GLY A 304 -17.70 -15.10 -40.55
C GLY A 304 -18.84 -14.67 -41.44
N GLU A 305 -19.78 -15.55 -41.58
CA GLU A 305 -21.01 -15.37 -42.35
C GLU A 305 -21.72 -14.06 -41.97
#